data_62a3d2726bc1e1b876f5e2d959dd80e6
#
_entry.id   62a3d2726bc1e1b876f5e2d959dd80e6
#
_cell.length_a   1.000
_cell.length_b   1.000
_cell.length_c   1.000
_cell.angle_alpha   90.00
_cell.angle_beta   90.00
_cell.angle_gamma   90.00
#
_symmetry.space_group_name_H-M   'P 1'
#
loop_
_entity.id
_entity.type
_entity.pdbx_description
1 polymer ?
#
loop_
_entity_poly.entity_id
_entity_poly.type
_entity_poly.pdbx_seq_one_letter_code
_entity_poly.pdbx_strand_id
1 'polypeptide(L)'
;LHIINDGFASTKDLDDAITYGPGMRWALMGTFLTFHLAGGEMGMKHMLDQFGPALKLPWTNLKSPKLTKKLKEKIIKGTKKQSNNHSIKDLSNIRDNFLIDLLELKKKYKI
;
A
#
# COMPACT_ATOMS: atom_id res chain seq x y z
N LEU A 1 -3.13 -7.80 9.42
CA LEU A 1 -4.02 -8.91 9.81
C LEU A 1 -4.91 -8.57 11.00
N HIS A 2 -4.44 -7.80 12.01
CA HIS A 2 -5.25 -7.39 13.17
C HIS A 2 -6.54 -6.70 12.75
N ILE A 3 -6.47 -5.71 11.87
CA ILE A 3 -7.63 -4.93 11.39
C ILE A 3 -8.73 -5.84 10.81
N ILE A 4 -8.33 -6.86 10.03
CA ILE A 4 -9.27 -7.84 9.47
C ILE A 4 -9.80 -8.78 10.57
N ASN A 5 -8.91 -9.26 11.44
CA ASN A 5 -9.29 -10.16 12.53
C ASN A 5 -10.33 -9.52 13.46
N ASP A 6 -10.10 -8.27 13.82
CA ASP A 6 -10.92 -7.50 14.74
C ASP A 6 -12.18 -6.89 14.08
N GLY A 7 -12.28 -6.99 12.75
CA GLY A 7 -13.47 -6.59 11.99
C GLY A 7 -13.59 -5.10 11.69
N PHE A 8 -12.51 -4.34 11.82
CA PHE A 8 -12.50 -2.90 11.55
C PHE A 8 -12.59 -2.56 10.06
N ALA A 9 -11.99 -3.38 9.19
CA ALA A 9 -12.02 -3.19 7.75
C ALA A 9 -12.03 -4.53 6.99
N SER A 10 -12.51 -4.51 5.76
CA SER A 10 -12.41 -5.62 4.83
C SER A 10 -11.03 -5.65 4.15
N THR A 11 -10.72 -6.74 3.46
CA THR A 11 -9.53 -6.84 2.61
C THR A 11 -9.55 -5.75 1.52
N LYS A 12 -10.73 -5.48 0.95
CA LYS A 12 -10.91 -4.45 -0.06
C LYS A 12 -10.60 -3.06 0.48
N ASP A 13 -11.10 -2.71 1.66
CA ASP A 13 -10.85 -1.39 2.26
C ASP A 13 -9.36 -1.15 2.48
N LEU A 14 -8.62 -2.19 2.89
CA LEU A 14 -7.17 -2.09 3.09
C LEU A 14 -6.41 -1.94 1.78
N ASP A 15 -6.80 -2.66 0.73
CA ASP A 15 -6.19 -2.52 -0.60
C ASP A 15 -6.51 -1.15 -1.20
N ASP A 16 -7.75 -0.67 -1.08
CA ASP A 16 -8.14 0.65 -1.56
C ASP A 16 -7.34 1.76 -0.86
N ALA A 17 -7.10 1.65 0.43
CA ALA A 17 -6.29 2.61 1.17
C ALA A 17 -4.86 2.75 0.62
N ILE A 18 -4.30 1.69 0.05
CA ILE A 18 -2.97 1.73 -0.60
C ILE A 18 -3.08 2.18 -2.06
N THR A 19 -3.98 1.57 -2.85
CA THR A 19 -4.10 1.81 -4.30
C THR A 19 -4.54 3.23 -4.63
N TYR A 20 -5.45 3.81 -3.85
CA TYR A 20 -5.91 5.20 -4.01
C TYR A 20 -5.17 6.20 -3.11
N GLY A 21 -4.24 5.73 -2.31
CA GLY A 21 -3.41 6.53 -1.43
C GLY A 21 -1.93 6.55 -1.86
N PRO A 22 -1.02 6.06 -1.02
CA PRO A 22 0.41 6.13 -1.28
C PRO A 22 0.86 5.37 -2.54
N GLY A 23 0.16 4.30 -2.93
CA GLY A 23 0.50 3.48 -4.09
C GLY A 23 0.50 4.28 -5.40
N MET A 24 -0.42 5.23 -5.55
CA MET A 24 -0.45 6.12 -6.73
C MET A 24 0.83 6.96 -6.85
N ARG A 25 1.32 7.48 -5.73
CA ARG A 25 2.54 8.28 -5.71
C ARG A 25 3.78 7.43 -5.93
N TRP A 26 3.81 6.23 -5.36
CA TRP A 26 4.95 5.31 -5.51
C TRP A 26 5.13 4.77 -6.93
N ALA A 27 4.10 4.83 -7.76
CA ALA A 27 4.23 4.53 -9.18
C ALA A 27 5.12 5.55 -9.92
N LEU A 28 5.16 6.79 -9.45
CA LEU A 28 5.94 7.89 -10.05
C LEU A 28 7.27 8.09 -9.34
N MET A 29 7.28 8.14 -8.01
CA MET A 29 8.44 8.50 -7.18
C MET A 29 8.56 7.58 -5.97
N GLY A 30 9.78 7.29 -5.57
CA GLY A 30 10.05 6.48 -4.37
C GLY A 30 9.82 7.25 -3.07
N THR A 31 10.09 6.59 -1.96
CA THR A 31 9.85 7.10 -0.61
C THR A 31 10.60 8.40 -0.32
N PHE A 32 11.86 8.50 -0.74
CA PHE A 32 12.68 9.69 -0.47
C PHE A 32 12.12 10.93 -1.16
N LEU A 33 11.74 10.87 -2.43
CA LEU A 33 11.15 12.00 -3.13
C LEU A 33 9.77 12.35 -2.58
N THR A 34 8.97 11.36 -2.19
CA THR A 34 7.67 11.59 -1.53
C THR A 34 7.85 12.38 -0.24
N PHE A 35 8.81 12.00 0.59
CA PHE A 35 9.11 12.73 1.83
C PHE A 35 9.77 14.08 1.59
N HIS A 36 10.59 14.22 0.54
CA HIS A 36 11.15 15.50 0.14
C HIS A 36 10.05 16.52 -0.20
N LEU A 37 9.05 16.12 -0.97
CA LEU A 37 7.89 16.95 -1.29
C LEU A 37 7.03 17.28 -0.04
N ALA A 38 6.87 16.32 0.85
CA ALA A 38 6.13 16.51 2.10
C ALA A 38 6.79 17.54 3.03
N GLY A 39 8.10 17.75 2.91
CA GLY A 39 8.85 18.78 3.62
C GLY A 39 8.63 20.21 3.11
N GLY A 40 7.81 20.41 2.07
CA GLY A 40 7.57 21.71 1.45
C GLY A 40 8.83 22.33 0.83
N GLU A 41 8.96 23.65 0.87
CA GLU A 41 10.11 24.35 0.26
C GLU A 41 11.47 23.96 0.86
N MET A 42 11.52 23.57 2.11
CA MET A 42 12.74 23.09 2.77
C MET A 42 13.03 21.61 2.51
N GLY A 43 12.09 20.89 1.92
CA GLY A 43 12.29 19.52 1.46
C GLY A 43 12.65 18.53 2.56
N MET A 44 13.54 17.61 2.25
CA MET A 44 13.97 16.53 3.14
C MET A 44 14.56 17.03 4.46
N LYS A 45 15.22 18.21 4.45
CA LYS A 45 15.75 18.80 5.67
C LYS A 45 14.66 19.01 6.71
N HIS A 46 13.55 19.64 6.32
CA HIS A 46 12.41 19.86 7.20
C HIS A 46 11.79 18.54 7.68
N MET A 47 11.62 17.57 6.78
CA MET A 47 11.15 16.24 7.15
C MET A 47 12.01 15.57 8.21
N LEU A 48 13.33 15.59 8.08
CA LEU A 48 14.23 14.98 9.03
C LEU A 48 14.27 15.75 10.37
N ASP A 49 14.21 17.07 10.33
CA ASP A 49 14.20 17.90 11.55
C ASP A 49 12.89 17.66 12.35
N GLN A 50 11.75 17.55 11.67
CA GLN A 50 10.45 17.39 12.30
C GLN A 50 10.18 15.96 12.78
N PHE A 51 10.43 14.96 11.95
CA PHE A 51 10.07 13.56 12.21
C PHE A 51 11.25 12.69 12.66
N GLY A 52 12.51 13.14 12.47
CA GLY A 52 13.68 12.40 12.90
C GLY A 52 13.64 11.98 14.37
N PRO A 53 13.22 12.83 15.32
CA PRO A 53 13.08 12.45 16.72
C PRO A 53 12.17 11.25 16.97
N ALA A 54 11.13 11.05 16.12
CA ALA A 54 10.21 9.92 16.22
C ALA A 54 10.87 8.56 15.92
N LEU A 55 12.04 8.52 15.28
CA LEU A 55 12.79 7.28 15.05
C LEU A 55 13.23 6.59 16.35
N LYS A 56 13.27 7.31 17.46
CA LYS A 56 13.57 6.76 18.78
C LYS A 56 12.38 6.07 19.47
N LEU A 57 11.18 6.27 18.95
CA LEU A 57 9.95 5.69 19.48
C LEU A 57 9.77 4.25 18.98
N PRO A 58 9.18 3.35 19.79
CA PRO A 58 8.81 2.04 19.29
C PRO A 58 7.69 2.21 18.24
N TRP A 59 7.91 1.71 17.03
CA TRP A 59 6.93 1.80 15.94
C TRP A 59 5.69 0.95 16.19
N THR A 60 5.84 -0.18 16.88
CA THR A 60 4.73 -1.03 17.29
C THR A 60 5.15 -2.03 18.37
N ASN A 61 4.24 -2.31 19.30
CA ASN A 61 4.32 -3.42 20.26
C ASN A 61 3.40 -4.58 19.85
N LEU A 62 2.76 -4.50 18.68
CA LEU A 62 1.84 -5.52 18.21
C LEU A 62 2.59 -6.80 17.87
N LYS A 63 2.09 -7.93 18.41
CA LYS A 63 2.51 -9.27 18.01
C LYS A 63 1.63 -9.72 16.85
N SER A 64 2.17 -10.58 15.98
CA SER A 64 1.38 -11.18 14.91
C SER A 64 0.15 -11.90 15.47
N PRO A 65 -1.05 -11.71 14.92
CA PRO A 65 -2.23 -12.45 15.33
C PRO A 65 -2.03 -13.93 14.97
N LYS A 66 -2.58 -14.82 15.78
CA LYS A 66 -2.61 -16.26 15.42
C LYS A 66 -3.42 -16.43 14.14
N LEU A 67 -2.84 -17.12 13.16
CA LEU A 67 -3.50 -17.42 11.89
C LEU A 67 -4.48 -18.59 12.08
N THR A 68 -5.58 -18.32 12.80
CA THR A 68 -6.62 -19.29 13.08
C THR A 68 -7.38 -19.69 11.80
N LYS A 69 -8.07 -20.84 11.83
CA LYS A 69 -8.95 -21.27 10.73
C LYS A 69 -9.96 -20.18 10.37
N LYS A 70 -10.60 -19.59 11.38
CA LYS A 70 -11.57 -18.49 11.21
C LYS A 70 -10.98 -17.28 10.51
N LEU A 71 -9.76 -16.86 10.89
CA LEU A 71 -9.09 -15.72 10.25
C LEU A 71 -8.72 -16.04 8.80
N LYS A 72 -8.19 -17.24 8.53
CA LYS A 72 -7.89 -17.68 7.16
C LYS A 72 -9.13 -17.65 6.26
N GLU A 73 -10.24 -18.22 6.74
CA GLU A 73 -11.52 -18.26 5.99
C GLU A 73 -12.03 -16.85 5.71
N LYS A 74 -11.93 -15.94 6.69
CA LYS A 74 -12.35 -14.54 6.53
C LYS A 74 -11.54 -13.83 5.45
N ILE A 75 -10.22 -14.00 5.44
CA ILE A 75 -9.32 -13.41 4.44
C ILE A 75 -9.60 -14.01 3.05
N ILE A 76 -9.62 -15.34 2.92
CA ILE A 76 -9.86 -16.04 1.65
C ILE A 76 -11.20 -15.61 1.05
N LYS A 77 -12.26 -15.58 1.86
CA LYS A 77 -13.60 -15.17 1.42
C LYS A 77 -13.64 -13.70 1.00
N GLY A 78 -12.98 -12.82 1.76
CA GLY A 78 -12.84 -11.39 1.44
C GLY A 78 -12.13 -11.18 0.12
N THR A 79 -10.97 -11.79 -0.07
CA THR A 79 -10.17 -11.68 -1.29
C THR A 79 -10.89 -12.28 -2.51
N LYS A 80 -11.57 -13.41 -2.34
CA LYS A 80 -12.40 -14.00 -3.42
C LYS A 80 -13.54 -13.07 -3.86
N LYS A 81 -14.20 -12.41 -2.91
CA LYS A 81 -15.22 -11.40 -3.21
C LYS A 81 -14.62 -10.20 -3.94
N GLN A 82 -13.47 -9.73 -3.48
CA GLN A 82 -12.74 -8.60 -4.06
C GLN A 82 -12.26 -8.89 -5.49
N SER A 83 -11.84 -10.13 -5.79
CA SER A 83 -11.41 -10.54 -7.12
C SER A 83 -12.52 -10.52 -8.18
N ASN A 84 -13.77 -10.30 -7.77
CA ASN A 84 -14.94 -10.19 -8.66
C ASN A 84 -15.04 -11.34 -9.67
N ASN A 85 -14.78 -12.57 -9.21
CA ASN A 85 -14.76 -13.81 -10.01
C ASN A 85 -13.67 -13.90 -11.09
N HIS A 86 -12.75 -12.95 -11.16
CA HIS A 86 -11.57 -13.12 -12.02
C HIS A 86 -10.70 -14.28 -11.55
N SER A 87 -10.21 -15.06 -12.50
CA SER A 87 -9.20 -16.08 -12.22
C SER A 87 -7.85 -15.41 -11.89
N ILE A 88 -6.93 -16.18 -11.29
CA ILE A 88 -5.55 -15.69 -11.06
C ILE A 88 -4.88 -15.31 -12.39
N LYS A 89 -5.16 -16.05 -13.47
CA LYS A 89 -4.65 -15.75 -14.81
C LYS A 89 -5.19 -14.42 -15.33
N ASP A 90 -6.49 -14.16 -15.17
CA ASP A 90 -7.10 -12.89 -15.59
C ASP A 90 -6.52 -11.71 -14.80
N LEU A 91 -6.41 -11.84 -13.48
CA LEU A 91 -5.79 -10.81 -12.64
C LEU A 91 -4.33 -10.56 -13.01
N SER A 92 -3.58 -11.61 -13.36
CA SER A 92 -2.20 -11.48 -13.83
C SER A 92 -2.12 -10.72 -15.15
N ASN A 93 -2.99 -11.04 -16.10
CA ASN A 93 -3.04 -10.33 -17.39
C ASN A 93 -3.43 -8.85 -17.22
N ILE A 94 -4.41 -8.56 -16.37
CA ILE A 94 -4.82 -7.18 -16.05
C ILE A 94 -3.65 -6.41 -15.45
N ARG A 95 -2.94 -6.99 -14.48
CA ARG A 95 -1.75 -6.39 -13.88
C ARG A 95 -0.66 -6.11 -14.92
N ASP A 96 -0.35 -7.08 -15.76
CA ASP A 96 0.74 -6.97 -16.72
C ASP A 96 0.46 -5.89 -17.76
N ASN A 97 -0.77 -5.82 -18.29
CA ASN A 97 -1.20 -4.76 -19.20
C ASN A 97 -1.13 -3.39 -18.53
N PHE A 98 -1.64 -3.27 -17.29
CA PHE A 98 -1.54 -2.03 -16.52
C PHE A 98 -0.09 -1.58 -16.32
N LEU A 99 0.82 -2.50 -16.01
CA LEU A 99 2.24 -2.17 -15.82
C LEU A 99 2.90 -1.71 -17.12
N ILE A 100 2.53 -2.29 -18.27
CA ILE A 100 3.02 -1.86 -19.59
C ILE A 100 2.55 -0.43 -19.85
N ASP A 101 1.27 -0.15 -19.71
CA ASP A 101 0.70 1.19 -19.90
C ASP A 101 1.33 2.21 -18.94
N LEU A 102 1.56 1.81 -17.68
CA LEU A 102 2.22 2.65 -16.68
C LEU A 102 3.67 2.97 -17.06
N LEU A 103 4.41 2.01 -17.61
CA LEU A 103 5.78 2.25 -18.10
C LEU A 103 5.80 3.25 -19.27
N GLU A 104 4.85 3.14 -20.21
CA GLU A 104 4.71 4.11 -21.29
C GLU A 104 4.33 5.50 -20.75
N LEU A 105 3.42 5.56 -19.77
CA LEU A 105 3.06 6.81 -19.12
C LEU A 105 4.27 7.45 -18.42
N LYS A 106 5.07 6.68 -17.68
CA LYS A 106 6.26 7.17 -16.96
C LYS A 106 7.31 7.79 -17.89
N LYS A 107 7.45 7.32 -19.13
CA LYS A 107 8.37 7.90 -20.12
C LYS A 107 8.10 9.39 -20.39
N LYS A 108 6.85 9.86 -20.16
CA LYS A 108 6.46 11.26 -20.35
C LYS A 108 6.94 12.18 -19.21
N TYR A 109 7.19 11.62 -18.03
CA TYR A 109 7.42 12.37 -16.79
C TYR A 109 8.85 12.26 -16.24
N LYS A 110 9.81 11.97 -17.04
CA LYS A 110 11.27 11.84 -16.76
C LYS A 110 11.72 12.42 -15.40
N ILE A 111 11.60 11.65 -14.32
CA ILE A 111 12.20 11.93 -13.00
C ILE A 111 13.18 10.81 -12.63
#